data_6962f2fec72e16492a60f1ccd4a0a3b1
#
_entry.id   6962f2fec72e16492a60f1ccd4a0a3b1
#
_cell.length_a   1.000
_cell.length_b   1.000
_cell.length_c   1.000
_cell.angle_alpha   90.00
_cell.angle_beta   90.00
_cell.angle_gamma   90.00
#
_symmetry.space_group_name_H-M   'P 1'
#
loop_
_entity.id
_entity.type
_entity.pdbx_description
1 polymer ?
#
loop_
_entity_poly.entity_id
_entity_poly.type
_entity_poly.pdbx_seq_one_letter_code
_entity_poly.pdbx_strand_id
1 'polypeptide(L)' 'MVKLLTVVLQEQQYELLAEMGREEKLMPSQVLVKIVGEYLKIRLALWEIGQVGIRGHG' A
#
# COMPACT_ATOMS: atom_id res chain seq x y z
N MET A 1 5.17 15.80 -2.88
CA MET A 1 4.02 16.37 -2.17
C MET A 1 3.23 15.27 -1.47
N VAL A 2 2.83 15.52 -0.23
CA VAL A 2 2.04 14.56 0.55
C VAL A 2 0.56 14.77 0.25
N LYS A 3 -0.14 13.69 0.01
CA LYS A 3 -1.58 13.74 -0.25
C LYS A 3 -2.32 12.86 0.75
N LEU A 4 -3.52 13.27 1.08
CA LEU A 4 -4.35 12.58 2.05
C LEU A 4 -5.42 11.77 1.34
N LEU A 5 -5.57 10.52 1.75
CA LEU A 5 -6.60 9.62 1.25
C LEU A 5 -7.41 9.07 2.41
N THR A 6 -8.71 8.92 2.18
CA THR A 6 -9.58 8.27 3.14
C THR A 6 -9.92 6.86 2.63
N VAL A 7 -9.77 5.87 3.50
CA VAL A 7 -10.03 4.47 3.15
C VAL A 7 -11.21 3.98 3.96
N VAL A 8 -12.15 3.34 3.28
CA VAL A 8 -13.32 2.72 3.93
C VAL A 8 -13.08 1.23 4.01
N LEU A 9 -13.15 0.68 5.22
CA LEU A 9 -12.93 -0.73 5.47
C LEU A 9 -14.17 -1.36 6.08
N GLN A 10 -14.37 -2.64 5.80
CA GLN A 10 -15.35 -3.42 6.52
C GLN A 10 -14.84 -3.69 7.93
N GLU A 11 -15.77 -3.96 8.84
CA GLU A 11 -15.42 -4.17 10.24
C GLU A 11 -14.38 -5.28 10.41
N GLN A 12 -14.53 -6.39 9.69
CA GLN A 12 -13.59 -7.50 9.76
C GLN A 12 -12.20 -7.12 9.28
N GLN A 13 -12.14 -6.28 8.25
CA GLN A 13 -10.86 -5.80 7.73
C GLN A 13 -10.16 -4.90 8.75
N TYR A 14 -10.91 -4.04 9.40
CA TYR A 14 -10.35 -3.18 10.43
C TYR A 14 -9.84 -4.00 11.62
N GLU A 15 -10.61 -5.01 12.04
CA GLU A 15 -10.20 -5.88 13.13
C GLU A 15 -8.92 -6.62 12.81
N LEU A 16 -8.76 -7.07 11.57
CA LEU A 16 -7.54 -7.73 11.14
C LEU A 16 -6.34 -6.78 11.21
N LEU A 17 -6.53 -5.55 10.76
CA LEU A 17 -5.45 -4.56 10.85
C LEU A 17 -5.08 -4.26 12.30
N ALA A 18 -6.08 -4.18 13.17
CA ALA A 18 -5.83 -3.96 14.59
C ALA A 18 -5.05 -5.12 15.21
N GLU A 19 -5.39 -6.34 14.81
CA GLU A 19 -4.68 -7.54 15.26
C GLU A 19 -3.23 -7.52 14.83
N MET A 20 -3.00 -7.24 13.55
CA MET A 20 -1.66 -7.14 12.99
C MET A 20 -0.87 -6.02 13.68
N GLY A 21 -1.54 -4.91 13.97
CA GLY A 21 -0.91 -3.79 14.64
C GLY A 21 -0.48 -4.14 16.04
N ARG A 22 -1.28 -4.91 16.76
CA ARG A 22 -0.91 -5.34 18.12
C ARG A 22 0.36 -6.16 18.11
N GLU A 23 0.53 -7.02 17.12
CA GLU A 23 1.74 -7.84 17.00
C GLU A 23 2.97 -6.99 16.72
N GLU A 24 2.82 -5.94 15.93
CA GLU A 24 3.94 -5.07 15.54
C GLU A 24 4.03 -3.79 16.37
N LYS A 25 3.13 -3.62 17.34
CA LYS A 25 3.05 -2.42 18.18
C LYS A 25 2.80 -1.16 17.34
N LEU A 26 1.93 -1.30 16.34
CA LEU A 26 1.54 -0.21 15.47
C LEU A 26 0.04 0.02 15.57
N MET A 27 -0.41 1.21 15.25
CA MET A 27 -1.84 1.49 15.12
C MET A 27 -2.37 0.91 13.81
N PRO A 28 -3.67 0.58 13.73
CA PRO A 28 -4.23 0.02 12.49
C PRO A 28 -3.95 0.88 11.25
N SER A 29 -4.01 2.20 11.40
CA SER A 29 -3.73 3.11 10.29
C SER A 29 -2.29 2.99 9.82
N GLN A 30 -1.35 2.78 10.74
CA GLN A 30 0.06 2.61 10.41
C GLN A 30 0.30 1.30 9.68
N VAL A 31 -0.38 0.23 10.10
CA VAL A 31 -0.30 -1.06 9.42
C VAL A 31 -0.81 -0.94 7.99
N LEU A 32 -1.94 -0.26 7.81
CA LEU A 32 -2.52 -0.05 6.50
C LEU A 32 -1.56 0.71 5.59
N VAL A 33 -0.98 1.80 6.07
CA VAL A 33 -0.02 2.59 5.30
C VAL A 33 1.18 1.73 4.90
N LYS A 34 1.67 0.92 5.81
CA LYS A 34 2.80 0.02 5.54
C LYS A 34 2.47 -0.96 4.42
N ILE A 35 1.33 -1.61 4.49
CA ILE A 35 0.91 -2.60 3.49
C ILE A 35 0.72 -1.92 2.13
N VAL A 36 0.00 -0.82 2.11
CA VAL A 36 -0.26 -0.10 0.87
C VAL A 36 1.03 0.44 0.29
N GLY A 37 1.90 0.99 1.13
CA GLY A 37 3.17 1.52 0.68
C GLY A 37 4.05 0.47 0.03
N GLU A 38 4.13 -0.72 0.61
CA GLU A 38 4.91 -1.81 0.04
C GLU A 38 4.31 -2.32 -1.26
N TYR A 39 2.98 -2.45 -1.30
CA TYR A 39 2.30 -2.88 -2.53
C TYR A 39 2.54 -1.89 -3.65
N LEU A 40 2.38 -0.61 -3.37
CA LEU A 40 2.58 0.44 -4.38
C LEU A 40 4.02 0.51 -4.85
N LYS A 41 4.97 0.25 -3.95
CA LYS A 41 6.38 0.23 -4.31
C LYS A 41 6.66 -0.83 -5.37
N ILE A 42 6.09 -2.02 -5.18
CA ILE A 42 6.23 -3.10 -6.15
C ILE A 42 5.55 -2.74 -7.48
N ARG A 43 4.34 -2.22 -7.39
CA ARG A 43 3.59 -1.84 -8.60
C ARG A 43 4.27 -0.72 -9.36
N LEU A 44 4.85 0.23 -8.64
CA LEU A 44 5.57 1.34 -9.28
C LEU A 44 6.79 0.83 -10.04
N ALA A 45 7.54 -0.09 -9.43
CA ALA A 45 8.69 -0.70 -10.09
C ALA A 45 8.29 -1.42 -11.37
N LEU A 46 7.19 -2.17 -11.32
CA LEU A 46 6.68 -2.87 -12.50
C LEU A 46 6.19 -1.90 -13.57
N TRP A 47 5.55 -0.82 -13.14
CA TRP A 47 5.08 0.21 -14.05
C TRP A 47 6.24 0.88 -14.78
N GLU A 48 7.31 1.20 -14.06
CA GLU A 48 8.50 1.80 -14.67
C GLU A 48 9.17 0.86 -15.67
N ILE A 49 9.25 -0.42 -15.35
CA ILE A 49 9.79 -1.43 -16.27
C ILE A 49 8.93 -1.51 -17.53
N GLY A 50 7.61 -1.50 -17.36
CA GLY A 50 6.68 -1.52 -18.49
C GLY A 50 6.82 -0.29 -19.37
N GLN A 51 7.01 0.87 -18.75
CA GLN A 51 7.20 2.12 -19.49
C GLN A 51 8.48 2.07 -20.33
N VAL A 52 9.55 1.57 -19.75
CA VAL A 52 10.81 1.43 -20.48
C VAL A 52 10.64 0.48 -21.66
N GLY A 53 9.94 -0.63 -21.44
CA GLY A 53 9.66 -1.59 -22.51
C GLY A 53 8.83 -0.98 -23.63
N ILE A 54 7.83 -0.19 -23.29
CA ILE A 54 6.99 0.48 -24.26
C ILE A 54 7.82 1.46 -25.09
N ARG A 55 8.66 2.21 -24.42
CA ARG A 55 9.53 3.17 -25.11
C ARG A 55 10.50 2.47 -26.04
N GLY A 56 10.95 1.29 -25.65
CA GLY A 56 11.84 0.50 -26.48
C GLY A 56 11.17 0.02 -27.77
N HIS A 57 9.87 -0.05 -27.78
CA HIS A 57 9.13 -0.47 -28.95
C HIS A 57 8.78 0.66 -29.89
N GLY A 58 8.99 1.83 -29.46
CA GLY A 58 8.65 2.89 -30.30
C GLY A 58 8.59 4.19 -29.76
#